data_11054879ef867bd93626b2467ab7a1eb
#
_entry.id   11054879ef867bd93626b2467ab7a1eb
#
_cell.length_a   1.000
_cell.length_b   1.000
_cell.length_c   1.000
_cell.angle_alpha   90.00
_cell.angle_beta   90.00
_cell.angle_gamma   90.00
#
_symmetry.space_group_name_H-M   'P 1'
#
loop_
_entity.id
_entity.type
_entity.pdbx_description
1 polymer ?
#
loop_
_entity_poly.entity_id
_entity_poly.type
_entity_poly.pdbx_seq_one_letter_code
_entity_poly.pdbx_strand_id
1 'polypeptide(L)'
;MSIRKRMGLLVPSTNTTCEADFQMAVTAGVTVHGQRLWLTDETRSEDGMGRMNEDIESGARYLATARVDIIAYACTTGSFYRGAGWDRKMIDLIERTAGVP
;
A
#
# COMPACT_ATOMS: atom_id res chain seq x y z
N MET A 1 -26.94 13.29 -0.99
CA MET A 1 -25.57 13.30 -0.43
C MET A 1 -24.77 12.18 -1.08
N SER A 2 -23.65 12.50 -1.70
CA SER A 2 -22.83 11.48 -2.33
C SER A 2 -22.01 10.73 -1.29
N ILE A 3 -21.91 9.41 -1.46
CA ILE A 3 -21.09 8.56 -0.60
C ILE A 3 -19.65 8.66 -1.09
N ARG A 4 -18.75 9.08 -0.21
CA ARG A 4 -17.34 9.14 -0.52
C ARG A 4 -16.73 7.74 -0.43
N LYS A 5 -15.96 7.35 -1.45
CA LYS A 5 -15.15 6.14 -1.42
C LYS A 5 -13.73 6.48 -0.99
N ARG A 6 -13.11 5.58 -0.25
CA ARG A 6 -11.76 5.78 0.30
C ARG A 6 -10.84 4.70 -0.25
N MET A 7 -9.76 5.13 -0.89
CA MET A 7 -8.71 4.24 -1.36
C MET A 7 -7.53 4.31 -0.42
N GLY A 8 -7.14 3.18 0.15
CA GLY A 8 -5.90 3.07 0.91
C GLY A 8 -4.74 2.79 -0.02
N LEU A 9 -3.58 3.36 0.25
CA LEU A 9 -2.40 3.21 -0.58
C LEU A 9 -1.19 2.87 0.29
N LEU A 10 -0.63 1.68 0.10
CA LEU A 10 0.61 1.29 0.75
C LEU A 10 1.77 1.65 -0.18
N VAL A 11 2.63 2.57 0.25
CA VAL A 11 3.72 3.09 -0.58
C VAL A 11 5.04 3.04 0.17
N PRO A 12 6.18 2.87 -0.53
CA PRO A 12 7.49 3.05 0.10
C PRO A 12 7.59 4.47 0.68
N SER A 13 8.23 4.60 1.84
CA SER A 13 8.30 5.87 2.55
C SER A 13 8.98 6.99 1.75
N THR A 14 9.83 6.63 0.80
CA THR A 14 10.53 7.59 -0.05
C THR A 14 9.76 8.00 -1.30
N ASN A 15 8.64 7.32 -1.60
CA ASN A 15 7.89 7.58 -2.83
C ASN A 15 6.86 8.68 -2.59
N THR A 16 7.04 9.82 -3.25
CA THR A 16 6.10 10.94 -3.17
C THR A 16 5.31 11.13 -4.46
N THR A 17 5.71 10.46 -5.54
CA THR A 17 5.09 10.58 -6.85
C THR A 17 3.79 9.80 -6.94
N CYS A 18 3.78 8.59 -6.40
CA CYS A 18 2.65 7.68 -6.50
C CYS A 18 1.38 8.27 -5.87
N GLU A 19 1.48 8.82 -4.66
CA GLU A 19 0.33 9.44 -4.00
C GLU A 19 -0.23 10.60 -4.81
N ALA A 20 0.66 11.47 -5.33
CA ALA A 20 0.23 12.60 -6.13
C ALA A 20 -0.46 12.14 -7.42
N ASP A 21 0.09 11.13 -8.09
CA ASP A 21 -0.51 10.59 -9.31
C ASP A 21 -1.90 10.00 -9.04
N PHE A 22 -2.05 9.24 -7.97
CA PHE A 22 -3.35 8.68 -7.60
C PHE A 22 -4.36 9.77 -7.28
N GLN A 23 -3.95 10.78 -6.52
CA GLN A 23 -4.86 11.88 -6.16
C GLN A 23 -5.33 12.66 -7.37
N MET A 24 -4.46 12.85 -8.37
CA MET A 24 -4.83 13.54 -9.60
C MET A 24 -5.69 12.67 -10.53
N ALA A 25 -5.54 11.35 -10.45
CA ALA A 25 -6.26 10.44 -11.32
C ALA A 25 -7.66 10.09 -10.84
N VAL A 26 -7.94 10.18 -9.52
CA VAL A 26 -9.24 9.80 -9.00
C VAL A 26 -10.28 10.88 -9.27
N THR A 27 -11.53 10.43 -9.39
CA THR A 27 -12.66 11.34 -9.65
C THR A 27 -13.17 11.93 -8.34
N ALA A 28 -14.05 12.93 -8.45
CA ALA A 28 -14.73 13.50 -7.30
C ALA A 28 -15.50 12.38 -6.56
N GLY A 29 -15.45 12.42 -5.24
CA GLY A 29 -16.07 11.39 -4.41
C GLY A 29 -15.13 10.25 -4.02
N VAL A 30 -13.90 10.24 -4.54
CA VAL A 30 -12.87 9.29 -4.13
C VAL A 30 -11.74 10.04 -3.44
N THR A 31 -11.33 9.56 -2.27
CA THR A 31 -10.17 10.12 -1.56
C THR A 31 -9.09 9.06 -1.42
N VAL A 32 -7.84 9.51 -1.40
CA VAL A 32 -6.66 8.63 -1.30
C VAL A 32 -6.02 8.83 0.07
N HIS A 33 -5.75 7.73 0.76
CA HIS A 33 -5.17 7.73 2.10
C HIS A 33 -3.93 6.86 2.10
N GLY A 34 -2.76 7.49 2.22
CA GLY A 34 -1.48 6.79 2.16
C GLY A 34 -1.01 6.29 3.51
N GLN A 35 -0.45 5.11 3.52
CA GLN A 35 0.30 4.57 4.64
C GLN A 35 1.67 4.17 4.12
N ARG A 36 2.70 4.72 4.74
CA ARG A 36 4.06 4.51 4.26
C ARG A 36 4.68 3.25 4.85
N LEU A 37 5.49 2.61 4.03
CA LEU A 37 6.30 1.46 4.42
C LEU A 37 7.75 1.93 4.48
N TRP A 38 8.46 1.56 5.53
CA TRP A 38 9.82 2.08 5.76
C TRP A 38 10.78 1.66 4.65
N LEU A 39 11.32 2.64 3.95
CA LEU A 39 12.34 2.43 2.93
C LEU A 39 13.24 3.66 2.89
N THR A 40 14.56 3.46 2.96
CA THR A 40 15.54 4.52 2.78
C THR A 40 16.53 4.10 1.70
N ASP A 41 17.39 5.02 1.26
CA ASP A 41 18.44 4.67 0.31
C ASP A 41 19.37 3.59 0.86
N GLU A 42 19.62 3.60 2.17
CA GLU A 42 20.46 2.62 2.84
C GLU A 42 19.79 1.23 2.89
N THR A 43 18.47 1.18 2.88
CA THR A 43 17.70 -0.07 2.97
C THR A 43 17.12 -0.50 1.64
N ARG A 44 17.56 0.12 0.53
CA ARG A 44 17.07 -0.21 -0.81
C ARG A 44 17.76 -1.45 -1.40
N SER A 45 18.14 -2.37 -0.55
CA SER A 45 18.67 -3.68 -0.90
C SER A 45 17.58 -4.72 -0.82
N GLU A 46 17.92 -5.97 -1.15
CA GLU A 46 16.99 -7.08 -0.99
C GLU A 46 16.50 -7.19 0.45
N ASP A 47 17.41 -7.06 1.42
CA ASP A 47 17.04 -7.09 2.84
C ASP A 47 16.14 -5.91 3.21
N GLY A 48 16.41 -4.74 2.64
CA GLY A 48 15.59 -3.56 2.86
C GLY A 48 14.17 -3.73 2.31
N MET A 49 14.04 -4.38 1.15
CA MET A 49 12.72 -4.68 0.59
C MET A 49 11.96 -5.66 1.47
N GLY A 50 12.65 -6.66 2.04
CA GLY A 50 12.05 -7.59 2.98
C GLY A 50 11.52 -6.89 4.22
N ARG A 51 12.31 -5.96 4.77
CA ARG A 51 11.90 -5.18 5.92
C ARG A 51 10.69 -4.29 5.60
N MET A 52 10.70 -3.65 4.43
CA MET A 52 9.56 -2.86 3.99
C MET A 52 8.30 -3.71 3.93
N ASN A 53 8.42 -4.93 3.40
CA ASN A 53 7.29 -5.84 3.30
C ASN A 53 6.79 -6.32 4.67
N GLU A 54 7.64 -6.33 5.70
CA GLU A 54 7.22 -6.64 7.06
C GLU A 54 6.24 -5.59 7.61
N ASP A 55 6.28 -4.37 7.10
CA ASP A 55 5.37 -3.31 7.51
C ASP A 55 3.99 -3.41 6.85
N ILE A 56 3.81 -4.32 5.90
CA ILE A 56 2.54 -4.44 5.17
C ILE A 56 1.38 -4.76 6.10
N GLU A 57 1.57 -5.70 7.02
CA GLU A 57 0.50 -6.09 7.93
C GLU A 57 0.08 -4.91 8.81
N SER A 58 1.04 -4.23 9.42
CA SER A 58 0.73 -3.06 10.26
C SER A 58 0.15 -1.92 9.42
N GLY A 59 0.68 -1.70 8.21
CA GLY A 59 0.15 -0.68 7.31
C GLY A 59 -1.29 -0.94 6.92
N ALA A 60 -1.61 -2.18 6.57
CA ALA A 60 -2.98 -2.57 6.24
C ALA A 60 -3.90 -2.39 7.46
N ARG A 61 -3.41 -2.69 8.64
CA ARG A 61 -4.16 -2.52 9.88
C ARG A 61 -4.48 -1.05 10.14
N TYR A 62 -3.52 -0.16 9.93
CA TYR A 62 -3.76 1.28 10.06
C TYR A 62 -4.80 1.77 9.06
N LEU A 63 -4.70 1.33 7.80
CA LEU A 63 -5.68 1.70 6.78
C LEU A 63 -7.08 1.17 7.10
N ALA A 64 -7.16 0.00 7.74
CA ALA A 64 -8.44 -0.54 8.17
C ALA A 64 -9.14 0.39 9.16
N THR A 65 -8.39 1.05 10.05
CA THR A 65 -8.99 2.00 10.99
C THR A 65 -9.52 3.25 10.29
N ALA A 66 -9.00 3.58 9.12
CA ALA A 66 -9.52 4.68 8.30
C ALA A 66 -10.74 4.25 7.48
N ARG A 67 -11.13 2.98 7.56
CA ARG A 67 -12.29 2.42 6.87
C ARG A 67 -12.22 2.61 5.37
N VAL A 68 -11.05 2.29 4.80
CA VAL A 68 -10.88 2.34 3.34
C VAL A 68 -11.68 1.22 2.67
N ASP A 69 -12.07 1.46 1.43
CA ASP A 69 -12.88 0.50 0.67
C ASP A 69 -12.01 -0.46 -0.14
N ILE A 70 -10.80 -0.06 -0.48
CA ILE A 70 -9.85 -0.84 -1.25
C ILE A 70 -8.44 -0.40 -0.88
N ILE A 71 -7.47 -1.30 -1.01
CA ILE A 71 -6.07 -1.00 -0.75
C ILE A 71 -5.24 -1.37 -1.99
N ALA A 72 -4.41 -0.44 -2.44
CA ALA A 72 -3.42 -0.67 -3.48
C ALA A 72 -2.02 -0.76 -2.84
N TYR A 73 -1.25 -1.76 -3.23
CA TYR A 73 0.14 -1.89 -2.83
C TYR A 73 1.03 -1.40 -3.97
N ALA A 74 1.59 -0.22 -3.80
CA ALA A 74 2.25 0.51 -4.88
C ALA A 74 3.77 0.41 -4.80
N CYS A 75 4.29 -0.79 -4.89
CA CYS A 75 5.73 -1.02 -4.99
C CYS A 75 6.02 -2.27 -5.83
N THR A 76 6.42 -2.08 -7.07
CA THR A 76 6.69 -3.18 -7.99
C THR A 76 7.82 -4.07 -7.47
N THR A 77 8.92 -3.47 -7.03
CA THR A 77 10.07 -4.23 -6.50
C THR A 77 9.67 -5.07 -5.30
N GLY A 78 8.92 -4.48 -4.36
CA GLY A 78 8.44 -5.20 -3.20
C GLY A 78 7.47 -6.32 -3.55
N SER A 79 6.62 -6.09 -4.54
CA SER A 79 5.63 -7.08 -4.98
C SER A 79 6.27 -8.34 -5.57
N PHE A 80 7.46 -8.22 -6.15
CA PHE A 80 8.15 -9.34 -6.79
C PHE A 80 9.43 -9.76 -6.04
N TYR A 81 9.61 -9.27 -4.82
CA TYR A 81 10.81 -9.47 -4.02
C TYR A 81 11.25 -10.93 -3.92
N ARG A 82 10.31 -11.86 -3.76
CA ARG A 82 10.62 -13.29 -3.62
C ARG A 82 10.15 -14.10 -4.82
N GLY A 83 10.09 -13.47 -5.99
CA GLY A 83 9.76 -14.14 -7.24
C GLY A 83 8.27 -14.22 -7.52
N ALA A 84 7.91 -15.00 -8.51
CA ALA A 84 6.53 -15.16 -8.94
C ALA A 84 5.65 -15.71 -7.83
N GLY A 85 4.47 -15.13 -7.65
CA GLY A 85 3.54 -15.55 -6.61
C GLY A 85 3.68 -14.81 -5.29
N TRP A 86 4.76 -14.05 -5.09
CA TRP A 86 4.93 -13.27 -3.87
C TRP A 86 3.88 -12.18 -3.73
N ASP A 87 3.52 -11.55 -4.85
CA ASP A 87 2.48 -10.53 -4.89
C ASP A 87 1.14 -11.09 -4.40
N ARG A 88 0.79 -12.31 -4.78
CA ARG A 88 -0.46 -12.94 -4.34
C ARG A 88 -0.46 -13.15 -2.82
N LYS A 89 0.68 -13.54 -2.25
CA LYS A 89 0.78 -13.70 -0.80
C LYS A 89 0.58 -12.38 -0.08
N MET A 90 1.10 -11.28 -0.63
CA MET A 90 0.95 -9.95 -0.05
C MET A 90 -0.49 -9.47 -0.17
N ILE A 91 -1.13 -9.70 -1.30
CA ILE A 91 -2.55 -9.37 -1.49
C ILE A 91 -3.40 -10.12 -0.47
N ASP A 92 -3.18 -11.41 -0.31
CA ASP A 92 -3.93 -12.22 0.66
C ASP A 92 -3.73 -11.73 2.10
N LEU A 93 -2.50 -11.36 2.45
CA LEU A 93 -2.20 -10.81 3.77
C LEU A 93 -2.95 -9.50 4.01
N ILE A 94 -2.92 -8.60 3.03
CA ILE A 94 -3.61 -7.30 3.12
C ILE A 94 -5.12 -7.51 3.26
N GLU A 95 -5.70 -8.37 2.43
CA GLU A 95 -7.14 -8.66 2.49
C GLU A 95 -7.56 -9.23 3.85
N ARG A 96 -6.79 -10.18 4.37
CA ARG A 96 -7.09 -10.79 5.67
C ARG A 96 -6.95 -9.79 6.81
N THR A 97 -5.96 -8.91 6.73
CA THR A 97 -5.68 -7.93 7.79
C THR A 97 -6.70 -6.81 7.79
N ALA A 98 -7.00 -6.26 6.62
CA ALA A 98 -7.86 -5.08 6.51
C ALA A 98 -9.34 -5.42 6.28
N GLY A 99 -9.64 -6.61 5.80
CA GLY A 99 -11.01 -7.02 5.49
C GLY A 99 -11.55 -6.43 4.20
N VAL A 100 -10.70 -5.86 3.35
CA VAL A 100 -11.09 -5.27 2.05
C VAL A 100 -10.10 -5.70 0.99
N PRO A 101 -10.49 -5.65 -0.31
CA PRO A 101 -9.60 -5.99 -1.42
C PRO A 101 -8.38 -5.10 -1.49
#